data_ebe4c434c4615663a6f7db107ee7b2cb
#
_entry.id   ebe4c434c4615663a6f7db107ee7b2cb
#
_cell.length_a   1.000
_cell.length_b   1.000
_cell.length_c   1.000
_cell.angle_alpha   90.00
_cell.angle_beta   90.00
_cell.angle_gamma   90.00
#
_symmetry.space_group_name_H-M   'P 1'
#
loop_
_entity.id
_entity.type
_entity.pdbx_description
1 polymer ?
#
loop_
_entity_poly.entity_id
_entity_poly.type
_entity_poly.pdbx_seq_one_letter_code
_entity_poly.pdbx_strand_id
1 'polypeptide(L)'
;FETDALNAFACGGHLVVVSSSAIESLAEEQLSGVLAHELSHHLGLHTVALTITQWMILPIVVLSRVGMWLRAVAETATITFARRIPPLHALGLFVAAFLHVASWLLMLNVSLATLLGNAASRASEYHADRRAAQLGFGNQLLAALRHSQDHDTRSARTNVWDRAFASHPPMRMRINKLATYLRNQRA
;
A
#
# COMPACT_ATOMS: atom_id res chain seq x y z
N PHE A 1 18.25 -2.26 11.53
CA PHE A 1 18.85 -1.87 10.24
C PHE A 1 19.17 -0.39 10.26
N GLU A 2 20.23 0.00 9.56
CA GLU A 2 20.71 1.38 9.52
C GLU A 2 19.92 2.18 8.49
N THR A 3 19.26 3.24 8.95
CA THR A 3 18.56 4.23 8.11
C THR A 3 18.27 5.47 8.94
N ASP A 4 18.29 6.62 8.31
CA ASP A 4 17.95 7.91 8.95
C ASP A 4 16.44 8.10 9.17
N ALA A 5 15.62 7.22 8.60
CA ALA A 5 14.17 7.26 8.79
C ALA A 5 13.76 6.52 10.07
N LEU A 6 12.84 7.13 10.83
CA LEU A 6 12.15 6.46 11.93
C LEU A 6 11.25 5.36 11.37
N ASN A 7 11.68 4.11 11.45
CA ASN A 7 10.94 3.01 10.89
C ASN A 7 11.00 1.77 11.79
N ALA A 8 9.88 1.06 11.87
CA ALA A 8 9.77 -0.26 12.46
C ALA A 8 8.80 -1.08 11.61
N PHE A 9 9.03 -2.37 11.47
CA PHE A 9 8.10 -3.26 10.77
C PHE A 9 8.21 -4.68 11.29
N ALA A 10 7.09 -5.37 11.23
CA ALA A 10 6.97 -6.76 11.62
C ALA A 10 7.10 -7.66 10.37
N CYS A 11 7.89 -8.74 10.48
CA CYS A 11 8.21 -9.63 9.38
C CYS A 11 8.07 -11.10 9.79
N GLY A 12 7.51 -11.93 8.91
CA GLY A 12 7.50 -13.39 9.03
C GLY A 12 6.79 -13.96 10.26
N GLY A 13 5.98 -13.17 10.98
CA GLY A 13 5.22 -13.60 12.15
C GLY A 13 6.02 -13.70 13.46
N HIS A 14 7.34 -13.53 13.44
CA HIS A 14 8.22 -13.77 14.60
C HIS A 14 9.30 -12.71 14.79
N LEU A 15 9.46 -11.79 13.85
CA LEU A 15 10.52 -10.81 13.85
C LEU A 15 9.94 -9.40 13.76
N VAL A 16 10.34 -8.53 14.68
CA VAL A 16 10.14 -7.08 14.59
C VAL A 16 11.49 -6.44 14.31
N VAL A 17 11.57 -5.68 13.23
CA VAL A 17 12.77 -4.97 12.82
C VAL A 17 12.58 -3.49 13.10
N VAL A 18 13.52 -2.89 13.82
CA VAL A 18 13.50 -1.48 14.19
C VAL A 18 14.73 -0.79 13.60
N SER A 19 14.59 0.42 13.09
CA SER A 19 15.71 1.20 12.59
C SER A 19 16.59 1.72 13.74
N SER A 20 17.89 1.88 13.48
CA SER A 20 18.83 2.51 14.42
C SER A 20 18.34 3.90 14.83
N SER A 21 17.89 4.69 13.89
CA SER A 21 17.34 6.03 14.14
C SER A 21 16.13 6.01 15.08
N ALA A 22 15.25 5.01 14.98
CA ALA A 22 14.11 4.87 15.90
C ALA A 22 14.57 4.50 17.33
N ILE A 23 15.60 3.67 17.46
CA ILE A 23 16.16 3.29 18.77
C ILE A 23 16.87 4.47 19.44
N GLU A 24 17.57 5.31 18.67
CA GLU A 24 18.35 6.42 19.17
C GLU A 24 17.51 7.65 19.49
N SER A 25 16.42 7.89 18.74
CA SER A 25 15.64 9.14 18.84
C SER A 25 14.36 9.02 19.66
N LEU A 26 13.80 7.80 19.83
CA LEU A 26 12.60 7.59 20.62
C LEU A 26 12.97 7.28 22.08
N ALA A 27 12.21 7.86 23.01
CA ALA A 27 12.27 7.43 24.42
C ALA A 27 11.80 5.97 24.54
N GLU A 28 12.25 5.25 25.57
CA GLU A 28 11.92 3.83 25.79
C GLU A 28 10.38 3.59 25.82
N GLU A 29 9.65 4.50 26.47
CA GLU A 29 8.19 4.44 26.51
C GLU A 29 7.57 4.64 25.12
N GLN A 30 8.11 5.52 24.29
CA GLN A 30 7.65 5.74 22.92
C GLN A 30 7.93 4.50 22.05
N LEU A 31 9.11 3.93 22.19
CA LEU A 31 9.50 2.69 21.49
C LEU A 31 8.58 1.53 21.89
N SER A 32 8.23 1.38 23.17
CA SER A 32 7.28 0.36 23.63
C SER A 32 5.91 0.49 22.96
N GLY A 33 5.43 1.72 22.73
CA GLY A 33 4.20 2.00 21.99
C GLY A 33 4.28 1.58 20.53
N VAL A 34 5.39 1.87 19.87
CA VAL A 34 5.65 1.44 18.49
C VAL A 34 5.70 -0.09 18.39
N LEU A 35 6.41 -0.76 19.30
CA LEU A 35 6.50 -2.22 19.33
C LEU A 35 5.14 -2.89 19.58
N ALA A 36 4.30 -2.31 20.45
CA ALA A 36 2.93 -2.80 20.67
C ALA A 36 2.06 -2.64 19.42
N HIS A 37 2.25 -1.58 18.64
CA HIS A 37 1.60 -1.39 17.35
C HIS A 37 2.03 -2.46 16.33
N GLU A 38 3.35 -2.67 16.16
CA GLU A 38 3.88 -3.69 15.25
C GLU A 38 3.43 -5.11 15.64
N LEU A 39 3.44 -5.43 16.93
CA LEU A 39 2.93 -6.70 17.42
C LEU A 39 1.44 -6.88 17.10
N SER A 40 0.68 -5.79 17.09
CA SER A 40 -0.76 -5.82 16.76
C SER A 40 -1.02 -6.25 15.31
N HIS A 41 -0.11 -5.98 14.38
CA HIS A 41 -0.19 -6.47 13.00
C HIS A 41 0.01 -7.99 12.92
N HIS A 42 0.87 -8.58 13.76
CA HIS A 42 1.08 -10.04 13.78
C HIS A 42 -0.14 -10.79 14.32
N LEU A 43 -0.87 -10.21 15.26
CA LEU A 43 -2.07 -10.82 15.84
C LEU A 43 -3.28 -10.77 14.89
N GLY A 44 -3.17 -10.11 13.72
CA GLY A 44 -4.22 -10.02 12.71
C GLY A 44 -3.91 -10.86 11.46
N LEU A 45 -4.92 -11.50 10.87
CA LEU A 45 -4.81 -12.18 9.58
C LEU A 45 -4.61 -11.20 8.40
N HIS A 46 -4.48 -9.92 8.68
CA HIS A 46 -4.44 -8.87 7.68
C HIS A 46 -3.18 -8.94 6.81
N THR A 47 -2.01 -9.20 7.40
CA THR A 47 -0.75 -9.37 6.68
C THR A 47 -0.83 -10.56 5.71
N VAL A 48 -1.43 -11.67 6.13
CA VAL A 48 -1.65 -12.84 5.28
C VAL A 48 -2.57 -12.50 4.11
N ALA A 49 -3.68 -11.80 4.37
CA ALA A 49 -4.62 -11.39 3.33
C ALA A 49 -3.97 -10.45 2.29
N LEU A 50 -3.17 -9.48 2.72
CA LEU A 50 -2.42 -8.60 1.81
C LEU A 50 -1.41 -9.37 0.96
N THR A 51 -0.68 -10.31 1.56
CA THR A 51 0.28 -11.15 0.83
C THR A 51 -0.41 -11.99 -0.23
N ILE A 52 -1.51 -12.66 0.11
CA ILE A 52 -2.32 -13.44 -0.86
C ILE A 52 -2.80 -12.54 -1.99
N THR A 53 -3.35 -11.37 -1.67
CA THR A 53 -3.82 -10.41 -2.68
C THR A 53 -2.70 -10.00 -3.63
N GLN A 54 -1.50 -9.75 -3.13
CA GLN A 54 -0.34 -9.37 -3.94
C GLN A 54 0.07 -10.49 -4.90
N TRP A 55 0.10 -11.73 -4.44
CA TRP A 55 0.39 -12.88 -5.29
C TRP A 55 -0.68 -13.13 -6.35
N MET A 56 -1.95 -12.85 -6.06
CA MET A 56 -3.05 -12.96 -7.03
C MET A 56 -3.01 -11.85 -8.10
N ILE A 57 -2.54 -10.66 -7.76
CA ILE A 57 -2.44 -9.54 -8.71
C ILE A 57 -1.30 -9.73 -9.71
N LEU A 58 -0.19 -10.34 -9.29
CA LEU A 58 1.01 -10.49 -10.12
C LEU A 58 0.74 -11.15 -11.50
N PRO A 59 0.06 -12.30 -11.60
CA PRO A 59 -0.24 -12.91 -12.91
C PRO A 59 -1.13 -12.02 -13.79
N ILE A 60 -2.04 -11.25 -13.20
CA ILE A 60 -2.91 -10.32 -13.95
C ILE A 60 -2.07 -9.18 -14.56
N VAL A 61 -1.13 -8.64 -13.80
CA VAL A 61 -0.20 -7.61 -14.30
C VAL A 61 0.68 -8.15 -15.43
N VAL A 62 1.22 -9.36 -15.28
CA VAL A 62 2.03 -10.00 -16.31
C VAL A 62 1.19 -10.22 -17.57
N LEU A 63 -0.01 -10.77 -17.45
CA LEU A 63 -0.92 -11.02 -18.58
C LEU A 63 -1.28 -9.72 -19.31
N SER A 64 -1.57 -8.65 -18.59
CA SER A 64 -1.83 -7.34 -19.17
C SER A 64 -0.63 -6.80 -19.95
N ARG A 65 0.59 -6.93 -19.42
CA ARG A 65 1.82 -6.48 -20.11
C ARG A 65 2.09 -7.30 -21.36
N VAL A 66 1.88 -8.61 -21.29
CA VAL A 66 1.98 -9.50 -22.48
C VAL A 66 0.94 -9.11 -23.53
N GLY A 67 -0.30 -8.83 -23.11
CA GLY A 67 -1.36 -8.37 -24.04
C GLY A 67 -0.99 -7.05 -24.74
N MET A 68 -0.42 -6.09 -24.02
CA MET A 68 0.04 -4.81 -24.62
C MET A 68 1.22 -5.02 -25.58
N TRP A 69 2.14 -5.92 -25.26
CA TRP A 69 3.23 -6.29 -26.16
C TRP A 69 2.72 -6.96 -27.44
N LEU A 70 1.82 -7.94 -27.31
CA LEU A 70 1.18 -8.60 -28.46
C LEU A 70 0.40 -7.64 -29.34
N ARG A 71 -0.29 -6.67 -28.75
CA ARG A 71 -0.92 -5.58 -29.47
C ARG A 71 0.09 -4.82 -30.35
N ALA A 72 1.21 -4.39 -29.77
CA ALA A 72 2.24 -3.64 -30.50
C ALA A 72 2.80 -4.47 -31.67
N VAL A 73 3.00 -5.77 -31.48
CA VAL A 73 3.41 -6.71 -32.55
C VAL A 73 2.33 -6.79 -33.62
N ALA A 74 1.06 -6.97 -33.25
CA ALA A 74 -0.06 -7.06 -34.20
C ALA A 74 -0.24 -5.78 -35.03
N GLU A 75 -0.15 -4.60 -34.39
CA GLU A 75 -0.21 -3.31 -35.08
C GLU A 75 0.95 -3.17 -36.10
N THR A 76 2.17 -3.45 -35.68
CA THR A 76 3.35 -3.36 -36.54
C THR A 76 3.27 -4.32 -37.71
N ALA A 77 2.90 -5.59 -37.47
CA ALA A 77 2.73 -6.60 -38.51
C ALA A 77 1.62 -6.20 -39.50
N THR A 78 0.51 -5.69 -39.01
CA THR A 78 -0.62 -5.25 -39.84
C THR A 78 -0.22 -4.09 -40.77
N ILE A 79 0.48 -3.10 -40.26
CA ILE A 79 0.93 -1.94 -41.05
C ILE A 79 1.98 -2.37 -42.07
N THR A 80 2.88 -3.29 -41.71
CA THR A 80 4.01 -3.67 -42.55
C THR A 80 3.61 -4.64 -43.67
N PHE A 81 2.82 -5.66 -43.34
CA PHE A 81 2.55 -6.78 -44.26
C PHE A 81 1.14 -6.81 -44.83
N ALA A 82 0.14 -6.36 -44.06
CA ALA A 82 -1.27 -6.52 -44.45
C ALA A 82 -1.86 -5.28 -45.14
N ARG A 83 -1.14 -4.15 -45.20
CA ARG A 83 -1.64 -2.88 -45.72
C ARG A 83 -2.22 -2.97 -47.16
N ARG A 84 -1.70 -3.86 -47.96
CA ARG A 84 -2.13 -4.06 -49.38
C ARG A 84 -3.31 -4.99 -49.55
N ILE A 85 -3.71 -5.69 -48.49
CA ILE A 85 -4.79 -6.70 -48.51
C ILE A 85 -5.89 -6.23 -47.53
N PRO A 86 -6.96 -5.55 -48.02
CA PRO A 86 -7.94 -4.90 -47.12
C PRO A 86 -8.55 -5.83 -46.07
N PRO A 87 -8.97 -7.06 -46.33
CA PRO A 87 -9.54 -7.91 -45.30
C PRO A 87 -8.52 -8.33 -44.22
N LEU A 88 -7.27 -8.55 -44.61
CA LEU A 88 -6.20 -8.89 -43.65
C LEU A 88 -5.82 -7.70 -42.79
N HIS A 89 -5.82 -6.50 -43.39
CA HIS A 89 -5.61 -5.25 -42.64
C HIS A 89 -6.71 -5.02 -41.60
N ALA A 90 -7.98 -5.19 -41.98
CA ALA A 90 -9.11 -5.03 -41.09
C ALA A 90 -9.06 -6.04 -39.92
N LEU A 91 -8.72 -7.30 -40.21
CA LEU A 91 -8.55 -8.33 -39.18
C LEU A 91 -7.42 -8.00 -38.20
N GLY A 92 -6.29 -7.54 -38.70
CA GLY A 92 -5.14 -7.14 -37.87
C GLY A 92 -5.47 -5.96 -36.92
N LEU A 93 -6.18 -4.95 -37.43
CA LEU A 93 -6.67 -3.83 -36.60
C LEU A 93 -7.68 -4.30 -35.54
N PHE A 94 -8.58 -5.22 -35.91
CA PHE A 94 -9.54 -5.79 -34.95
C PHE A 94 -8.82 -6.54 -33.83
N VAL A 95 -7.84 -7.37 -34.15
CA VAL A 95 -7.02 -8.10 -33.15
C VAL A 95 -6.28 -7.12 -32.24
N ALA A 96 -5.66 -6.10 -32.81
CA ALA A 96 -4.94 -5.08 -32.03
C ALA A 96 -5.90 -4.31 -31.11
N ALA A 97 -7.08 -3.93 -31.58
CA ALA A 97 -8.10 -3.26 -30.79
C ALA A 97 -8.61 -4.16 -29.64
N PHE A 98 -8.88 -5.43 -29.94
CA PHE A 98 -9.30 -6.41 -28.92
C PHE A 98 -8.24 -6.57 -27.82
N LEU A 99 -6.97 -6.78 -28.20
CA LEU A 99 -5.86 -6.88 -27.25
C LEU A 99 -5.70 -5.61 -26.41
N HIS A 100 -5.93 -4.45 -27.01
CA HIS A 100 -5.89 -3.17 -26.29
C HIS A 100 -6.97 -3.10 -25.20
N VAL A 101 -8.22 -3.36 -25.59
CA VAL A 101 -9.36 -3.30 -24.66
C VAL A 101 -9.19 -4.34 -23.54
N ALA A 102 -8.82 -5.58 -23.89
CA ALA A 102 -8.58 -6.65 -22.91
C ALA A 102 -7.48 -6.27 -21.91
N SER A 103 -6.34 -5.75 -22.38
CA SER A 103 -5.25 -5.33 -21.53
C SER A 103 -5.64 -4.13 -20.65
N TRP A 104 -6.42 -3.20 -21.18
CA TRP A 104 -6.92 -2.05 -20.41
C TRP A 104 -7.89 -2.50 -19.31
N LEU A 105 -8.80 -3.43 -19.59
CA LEU A 105 -9.70 -4.00 -18.58
C LEU A 105 -8.94 -4.72 -17.47
N LEU A 106 -7.88 -5.48 -17.81
CA LEU A 106 -7.03 -6.12 -16.82
C LEU A 106 -6.34 -5.08 -15.92
N MET A 107 -5.80 -4.01 -16.51
CA MET A 107 -5.15 -2.93 -15.73
C MET A 107 -6.14 -2.15 -14.87
N LEU A 108 -7.38 -1.94 -15.33
CA LEU A 108 -8.43 -1.34 -14.52
C LEU A 108 -8.72 -2.17 -13.27
N ASN A 109 -8.83 -3.50 -13.40
CA ASN A 109 -9.02 -4.40 -12.27
C ASN A 109 -7.84 -4.34 -11.28
N VAL A 110 -6.61 -4.29 -11.77
CA VAL A 110 -5.41 -4.10 -10.91
C VAL A 110 -5.48 -2.79 -10.16
N SER A 111 -5.86 -1.70 -10.82
CA SER A 111 -5.99 -0.38 -10.18
C SER A 111 -7.07 -0.39 -9.09
N LEU A 112 -8.22 -0.98 -9.36
CA LEU A 112 -9.31 -1.14 -8.37
C LEU A 112 -8.86 -2.00 -7.19
N ALA A 113 -8.21 -3.12 -7.44
CA ALA A 113 -7.67 -4.00 -6.39
C ALA A 113 -6.63 -3.26 -5.52
N THR A 114 -5.76 -2.44 -6.13
CA THR A 114 -4.78 -1.62 -5.42
C THR A 114 -5.47 -0.57 -4.54
N LEU A 115 -6.49 0.12 -5.04
CA LEU A 115 -7.26 1.10 -4.26
C LEU A 115 -7.95 0.46 -3.05
N LEU A 116 -8.59 -0.69 -3.25
CA LEU A 116 -9.24 -1.46 -2.17
C LEU A 116 -8.21 -1.99 -1.17
N GLY A 117 -7.09 -2.52 -1.63
CA GLY A 117 -5.99 -2.98 -0.79
C GLY A 117 -5.40 -1.86 0.07
N ASN A 118 -5.19 -0.68 -0.50
CA ASN A 118 -4.71 0.49 0.24
C ASN A 118 -5.76 1.00 1.24
N ALA A 119 -7.05 0.93 0.91
CA ALA A 119 -8.11 1.26 1.87
C ALA A 119 -8.13 0.28 3.05
N ALA A 120 -7.99 -1.02 2.78
CA ALA A 120 -7.89 -2.06 3.80
C ALA A 120 -6.62 -1.89 4.65
N SER A 121 -5.47 -1.57 4.03
CA SER A 121 -4.22 -1.28 4.74
C SER A 121 -4.38 -0.09 5.69
N ARG A 122 -5.00 1.01 5.24
CA ARG A 122 -5.29 2.15 6.13
C ARG A 122 -6.21 1.79 7.28
N ALA A 123 -7.21 0.95 7.06
CA ALA A 123 -8.09 0.46 8.13
C ALA A 123 -7.31 -0.38 9.15
N SER A 124 -6.41 -1.22 8.68
CA SER A 124 -5.51 -2.04 9.50
C SER A 124 -4.64 -1.21 10.44
N GLU A 125 -4.09 -0.09 9.96
CA GLU A 125 -3.32 0.83 10.80
C GLU A 125 -4.15 1.35 11.99
N TYR A 126 -5.41 1.76 11.73
CA TYR A 126 -6.29 2.20 12.82
C TYR A 126 -6.66 1.07 13.79
N HIS A 127 -6.79 -0.17 13.29
CA HIS A 127 -7.02 -1.33 14.14
C HIS A 127 -5.79 -1.66 15.00
N ALA A 128 -4.58 -1.57 14.43
CA ALA A 128 -3.34 -1.78 15.16
C ALA A 128 -3.14 -0.70 16.24
N ASP A 129 -3.38 0.58 15.91
CA ASP A 129 -3.35 1.68 16.88
C ASP A 129 -4.33 1.44 18.05
N ARG A 130 -5.55 1.04 17.73
CA ARG A 130 -6.58 0.74 18.74
C ARG A 130 -6.20 -0.46 19.61
N ARG A 131 -5.64 -1.51 19.03
CA ARG A 131 -5.19 -2.70 19.75
C ARG A 131 -4.00 -2.40 20.66
N ALA A 132 -3.02 -1.61 20.20
CA ALA A 132 -1.93 -1.13 21.04
C ALA A 132 -2.46 -0.32 22.25
N ALA A 133 -3.50 0.50 22.04
CA ALA A 133 -4.18 1.20 23.13
C ALA A 133 -4.89 0.26 24.11
N GLN A 134 -5.54 -0.80 23.62
CA GLN A 134 -6.19 -1.82 24.47
C GLN A 134 -5.17 -2.62 25.28
N LEU A 135 -3.95 -2.81 24.77
CA LEU A 135 -2.83 -3.42 25.50
C LEU A 135 -2.20 -2.50 26.54
N GLY A 136 -2.67 -1.25 26.66
CA GLY A 136 -2.17 -0.27 27.63
C GLY A 136 -1.10 0.70 27.10
N PHE A 137 -0.67 0.53 25.84
CA PHE A 137 0.41 1.33 25.22
C PHE A 137 -0.08 2.52 24.39
N GLY A 138 -1.35 2.92 24.52
CA GLY A 138 -1.95 3.94 23.67
C GLY A 138 -1.34 5.34 23.85
N ASN A 139 -0.99 5.74 25.09
CA ASN A 139 -0.36 7.05 25.33
C ASN A 139 1.08 7.10 24.81
N GLN A 140 1.82 6.01 24.98
CA GLN A 140 3.18 5.83 24.50
C GLN A 140 3.23 5.88 22.97
N LEU A 141 2.31 5.16 22.30
CA LEU A 141 2.16 5.20 20.85
C LEU A 141 1.77 6.62 20.38
N LEU A 142 0.85 7.28 21.06
CA LEU A 142 0.44 8.65 20.72
C LEU A 142 1.62 9.63 20.80
N ALA A 143 2.48 9.48 21.82
CA ALA A 143 3.69 10.27 21.97
C ALA A 143 4.69 9.99 20.84
N ALA A 144 4.91 8.72 20.46
CA ALA A 144 5.77 8.33 19.36
C ALA A 144 5.27 8.90 18.01
N LEU A 145 3.96 8.81 17.73
CA LEU A 145 3.38 9.35 16.51
C LEU A 145 3.54 10.88 16.42
N ARG A 146 3.41 11.61 17.52
CA ARG A 146 3.65 13.06 17.55
C ARG A 146 5.11 13.38 17.31
N HIS A 147 6.02 12.66 17.95
CA HIS A 147 7.46 12.82 17.74
C HIS A 147 7.84 12.63 16.27
N SER A 148 7.34 11.56 15.64
CA SER A 148 7.56 11.30 14.22
C SER A 148 6.94 12.37 13.32
N GLN A 149 5.78 12.94 13.68
CA GLN A 149 5.16 14.02 12.93
C GLN A 149 6.01 15.29 12.92
N ASP A 150 6.61 15.65 14.05
CA ASP A 150 7.45 16.85 14.18
C ASP A 150 8.74 16.73 13.36
N HIS A 151 9.27 15.52 13.18
CA HIS A 151 10.41 15.24 12.32
C HIS A 151 10.04 15.19 10.82
N ASP A 152 8.81 14.82 10.47
CA ASP A 152 8.35 14.66 9.08
C ASP A 152 7.68 15.94 8.51
N THR A 153 7.88 17.11 9.12
CA THR A 153 7.31 18.40 8.68
C THR A 153 7.73 18.84 7.27
N ARG A 154 8.57 18.08 6.58
CA ARG A 154 9.00 18.27 5.19
C ARG A 154 8.11 17.57 4.16
N SER A 155 7.15 16.75 4.56
CA SER A 155 6.27 16.05 3.62
C SER A 155 5.23 17.01 3.03
N ALA A 156 5.54 17.42 1.81
CA ALA A 156 4.80 18.32 0.95
C ALA A 156 3.30 17.95 0.79
N ARG A 157 2.52 18.95 0.40
CA ARG A 157 1.13 18.90 -0.06
C ARG A 157 0.90 17.69 -0.98
N THR A 158 0.34 16.61 -0.42
CA THR A 158 -0.06 15.45 -1.21
C THR A 158 -1.42 15.71 -1.85
N ASN A 159 -1.50 15.49 -3.17
CA ASN A 159 -2.74 15.57 -3.94
C ASN A 159 -3.75 14.52 -3.44
N VAL A 160 -5.05 14.70 -3.73
CA VAL A 160 -6.12 13.75 -3.35
C VAL A 160 -5.85 12.35 -3.91
N TRP A 161 -5.30 12.28 -5.13
CA TRP A 161 -4.91 11.02 -5.77
C TRP A 161 -3.73 10.34 -5.06
N ASP A 162 -2.72 11.09 -4.63
CA ASP A 162 -1.60 10.55 -3.86
C ASP A 162 -2.08 9.93 -2.54
N ARG A 163 -3.09 10.53 -1.90
CA ARG A 163 -3.70 9.97 -0.68
C ARG A 163 -4.50 8.69 -0.94
N ALA A 164 -5.19 8.59 -2.08
CA ALA A 164 -5.95 7.39 -2.44
C ALA A 164 -5.02 6.20 -2.69
N PHE A 165 -3.84 6.45 -3.28
CA PHE A 165 -2.84 5.42 -3.56
C PHE A 165 -1.83 5.22 -2.43
N ALA A 166 -1.84 6.03 -1.37
CA ALA A 166 -0.99 5.82 -0.20
C ALA A 166 -1.45 4.57 0.58
N SER A 167 -0.50 3.69 0.89
CA SER A 167 -0.74 2.50 1.71
C SER A 167 -0.97 2.82 3.19
N HIS A 168 -0.38 3.90 3.68
CA HIS A 168 -0.52 4.35 5.08
C HIS A 168 -1.40 5.59 5.18
N PRO A 169 -2.22 5.71 6.25
CA PRO A 169 -2.99 6.92 6.49
C PRO A 169 -2.08 8.07 6.93
N PRO A 170 -2.47 9.33 6.63
CA PRO A 170 -1.72 10.48 7.12
C PRO A 170 -1.54 10.45 8.64
N MET A 171 -0.34 10.74 9.12
CA MET A 171 0.02 10.70 10.54
C MET A 171 -0.95 11.49 11.42
N ARG A 172 -1.36 12.68 10.97
CA ARG A 172 -2.36 13.52 11.67
C ARG A 172 -3.70 12.80 11.89
N MET A 173 -4.13 11.97 10.95
CA MET A 173 -5.40 11.23 11.09
C MET A 173 -5.26 10.10 12.12
N ARG A 174 -4.13 9.41 12.17
CA ARG A 174 -3.82 8.41 13.19
C ARG A 174 -3.83 9.04 14.58
N ILE A 175 -3.06 10.13 14.76
CA ILE A 175 -2.98 10.89 16.03
C ILE A 175 -4.38 11.30 16.49
N ASN A 176 -5.21 11.91 15.64
CA ASN A 176 -6.54 12.38 16.01
C ASN A 176 -7.47 11.23 16.42
N LYS A 177 -7.48 10.12 15.67
CA LYS A 177 -8.30 8.95 15.97
C LYS A 177 -7.87 8.28 17.28
N LEU A 178 -6.57 8.08 17.47
CA LEU A 178 -6.02 7.48 18.69
C LEU A 178 -6.29 8.36 19.92
N ALA A 179 -6.06 9.69 19.82
CA ALA A 179 -6.34 10.62 20.91
C ALA A 179 -7.83 10.66 21.28
N THR A 180 -8.73 10.59 20.29
CA THR A 180 -10.17 10.53 20.54
C THR A 180 -10.55 9.21 21.22
N TYR A 181 -10.00 8.10 20.77
CA TYR A 181 -10.23 6.79 21.38
C TYR A 181 -9.80 6.75 22.85
N LEU A 182 -8.61 7.27 23.16
CA LEU A 182 -8.08 7.31 24.53
C LEU A 182 -8.90 8.22 25.46
N ARG A 183 -9.45 9.32 24.95
CA ARG A 183 -10.36 10.19 25.72
C ARG A 183 -11.65 9.46 26.08
N ASN A 184 -12.24 8.75 25.14
CA ASN A 184 -13.51 8.02 25.34
C ASN A 184 -13.37 6.82 26.27
N GLN A 185 -12.15 6.30 26.47
CA GLN A 185 -11.91 5.22 27.45
C GLN A 185 -11.79 5.74 28.90
N ARG A 186 -11.56 7.03 29.10
CA ARG A 186 -11.41 7.68 30.41
C ARG A 186 -12.71 8.30 30.93
N ALA A 187 -13.69 8.48 30.05
CA ALA A 187 -15.03 8.98 30.36
C ALA A 187 -15.98 7.87 30.74
#